data_c90f415d5d1bb422c8e239dcc4aa3e36
#
_entry.id   c90f415d5d1bb422c8e239dcc4aa3e36
#
_cell.length_a   1.000
_cell.length_b   1.000
_cell.length_c   1.000
_cell.angle_alpha   90.00
_cell.angle_beta   90.00
_cell.angle_gamma   90.00
#
_symmetry.space_group_name_H-M   'P 1'
#
loop_
_entity.id
_entity.type
_entity.pdbx_description
1 polymer ?
#
loop_
_entity_poly.entity_id
_entity_poly.type
_entity_poly.pdbx_seq_one_letter_code
_entity_poly.pdbx_strand_id
1 'polypeptide(L)'
;LSGVMLLVLVFALGINVFIFKQIHTAVTRIDAVFSSNTAVNELSESLEQVESTVYEYLNTKSTQALENYYRYEQNYKNLIEELNDRNLDNEVKMLEKNIRRMSESYLEQTNETVQAKRGRNVEKYKTSYEDENELYEYINVYIYKLNNLRFKTNSANYQLLLLAMNVLYKLCIFVMLVVYALGLAVTTLLVRNMIRPLTALSNTAHEVAKGNLNVPQLPVVVEDEVGVVTRSFNQMLESIRQNIEQLKESMERQAQMKERELLMETHLKEAQLKYLQAQINPHF
;
A
#
# COMPACT_ATOMS: atom_id res chain seq x y z
N LEU A 1 2.88 6.21 -23.26
CA LEU A 1 2.05 5.24 -22.51
C LEU A 1 2.77 4.72 -21.25
N SER A 2 4.06 4.35 -21.34
CA SER A 2 4.88 3.94 -20.19
C SER A 2 4.98 5.01 -19.11
N GLY A 3 5.09 6.29 -19.49
CA GLY A 3 5.12 7.42 -18.57
C GLY A 3 3.81 7.59 -17.78
N VAL A 4 2.66 7.37 -18.39
CA VAL A 4 1.35 7.42 -17.71
C VAL A 4 1.20 6.27 -16.71
N MET A 5 1.61 5.04 -17.08
CA MET A 5 1.63 3.90 -16.16
C MET A 5 2.55 4.14 -14.95
N LEU A 6 3.71 4.72 -15.19
CA LEU A 6 4.68 5.03 -14.14
C LEU A 6 4.13 6.10 -13.19
N LEU A 7 3.47 7.14 -13.71
CA LEU A 7 2.79 8.16 -12.91
C LEU A 7 1.67 7.56 -12.03
N VAL A 8 0.85 6.68 -12.57
CA VAL A 8 -0.22 5.99 -11.80
C VAL A 8 0.37 5.12 -10.69
N LEU A 9 1.47 4.40 -10.97
CA LEU A 9 2.16 3.58 -9.98
C LEU A 9 2.78 4.43 -8.85
N VAL A 10 3.46 5.54 -9.21
CA VAL A 10 4.05 6.46 -8.23
C VAL A 10 2.96 7.10 -7.36
N PHE A 11 1.82 7.49 -7.96
CA PHE A 11 0.69 8.04 -7.23
C PHE A 11 0.07 7.02 -6.27
N ALA A 12 -0.13 5.78 -6.72
CA ALA A 12 -0.64 4.69 -5.88
C ALA A 12 0.31 4.37 -4.72
N LEU A 13 1.64 4.37 -4.95
CA LEU A 13 2.66 4.22 -3.92
C LEU A 13 2.61 5.38 -2.90
N GLY A 14 2.49 6.63 -3.35
CA GLY A 14 2.37 7.80 -2.48
C GLY A 14 1.15 7.71 -1.54
N ILE A 15 0.00 7.29 -2.07
CA ILE A 15 -1.22 7.09 -1.27
C ILE A 15 -1.04 5.96 -0.27
N ASN A 16 -0.42 4.84 -0.65
CA ASN A 16 -0.14 3.73 0.27
C ASN A 16 0.75 4.17 1.44
N VAL A 17 1.81 4.91 1.17
CA VAL A 17 2.71 5.46 2.21
C VAL A 17 1.95 6.42 3.14
N PHE A 18 1.10 7.28 2.58
CA PHE A 18 0.27 8.19 3.38
C PHE A 18 -0.70 7.43 4.30
N ILE A 19 -1.42 6.44 3.77
CA ILE A 19 -2.35 5.59 4.55
C ILE A 19 -1.62 4.84 5.64
N PHE A 20 -0.46 4.23 5.32
CA PHE A 20 0.37 3.51 6.29
C PHE A 20 0.81 4.42 7.45
N LYS A 21 1.25 5.66 7.14
CA LYS A 21 1.63 6.65 8.15
C LYS A 21 0.45 7.02 9.06
N GLN A 22 -0.75 7.17 8.51
CA GLN A 22 -1.96 7.47 9.30
C GLN A 22 -2.34 6.30 10.22
N ILE A 23 -2.28 5.06 9.73
CA ILE A 23 -2.54 3.86 10.53
C ILE A 23 -1.51 3.75 11.65
N HIS A 24 -0.23 3.93 11.35
CA HIS A 24 0.83 3.87 12.36
C HIS A 24 0.62 4.92 13.47
N THR A 25 0.29 6.16 13.11
CA THR A 25 -0.04 7.21 14.08
C THR A 25 -1.27 6.86 14.93
N ALA A 26 -2.26 6.21 14.34
CA ALA A 26 -3.46 5.76 15.04
C ALA A 26 -3.15 4.66 16.07
N VAL A 27 -2.34 3.67 15.68
CA VAL A 27 -1.92 2.57 16.56
C VAL A 27 -1.09 3.10 17.75
N THR A 28 -0.13 3.97 17.51
CA THR A 28 0.69 4.56 18.59
C THR A 28 -0.14 5.36 19.61
N ARG A 29 -1.24 5.99 19.17
CA ARG A 29 -2.18 6.67 20.08
C ARG A 29 -2.96 5.68 20.93
N ILE A 30 -3.36 4.53 20.41
CA ILE A 30 -4.02 3.45 21.17
C ILE A 30 -3.10 2.92 22.26
N ASP A 31 -1.83 2.67 21.93
CA ASP A 31 -0.84 2.18 22.90
C ASP A 31 -0.62 3.17 24.05
N ALA A 32 -0.55 4.47 23.76
CA ALA A 32 -0.42 5.50 24.77
C ALA A 32 -1.64 5.55 25.72
N VAL A 33 -2.84 5.37 25.17
CA VAL A 33 -4.09 5.31 25.95
C VAL A 33 -4.10 4.09 26.88
N PHE A 34 -3.73 2.92 26.37
CA PHE A 34 -3.67 1.69 27.15
C PHE A 34 -2.64 1.79 28.28
N SER A 35 -1.44 2.24 27.98
CA SER A 35 -0.37 2.45 28.96
C SER A 35 -0.79 3.43 30.06
N SER A 36 -1.48 4.52 29.71
CA SER A 36 -1.97 5.50 30.70
C SER A 36 -3.00 4.94 31.67
N ASN A 37 -3.90 4.07 31.22
CA ASN A 37 -4.87 3.40 32.09
C ASN A 37 -4.22 2.36 33.00
N THR A 38 -3.26 1.60 32.48
CA THR A 38 -2.50 0.62 33.26
C THR A 38 -1.75 1.28 34.40
N ALA A 39 -1.08 2.42 34.18
CA ALA A 39 -0.35 3.15 35.20
C ALA A 39 -1.24 3.63 36.38
N VAL A 40 -2.49 4.04 36.11
CA VAL A 40 -3.43 4.43 37.19
C VAL A 40 -3.89 3.24 38.00
N ASN A 41 -4.11 2.09 37.36
CA ASN A 41 -4.48 0.85 38.06
C ASN A 41 -3.32 0.33 38.92
N GLU A 42 -2.09 0.35 38.40
CA GLU A 42 -0.89 -0.02 39.14
C GLU A 42 -0.66 0.88 40.35
N LEU A 43 -0.94 2.20 40.23
CA LEU A 43 -0.88 3.14 41.34
C LEU A 43 -1.91 2.77 42.43
N SER A 44 -3.16 2.46 42.05
CA SER A 44 -4.20 2.06 43.00
C SER A 44 -3.82 0.78 43.73
N GLU A 45 -3.35 -0.24 42.99
CA GLU A 45 -2.93 -1.52 43.59
C GLU A 45 -1.73 -1.34 44.52
N SER A 46 -0.75 -0.50 44.14
CA SER A 46 0.42 -0.23 44.97
C SER A 46 0.05 0.52 46.27
N LEU A 47 -0.93 1.43 46.23
CA LEU A 47 -1.45 2.10 47.42
C LEU A 47 -2.10 1.11 48.39
N GLU A 48 -2.93 0.19 47.87
CA GLU A 48 -3.56 -0.87 48.61
C GLU A 48 -2.53 -1.81 49.27
N GLN A 49 -1.44 -2.12 48.55
CA GLN A 49 -0.33 -2.92 49.08
C GLN A 49 0.38 -2.23 50.26
N VAL A 50 0.59 -0.90 50.18
CA VAL A 50 1.16 -0.12 51.30
C VAL A 50 0.24 -0.20 52.49
N GLU A 51 -1.05 0.12 52.36
CA GLU A 51 -2.03 0.08 53.47
C GLU A 51 -2.12 -1.30 54.10
N SER A 52 -2.24 -2.34 53.27
CA SER A 52 -2.33 -3.75 53.74
C SER A 52 -1.12 -4.15 54.58
N THR A 53 0.09 -3.76 54.15
CA THR A 53 1.33 -4.12 54.87
C THR A 53 1.52 -3.33 56.16
N VAL A 54 1.08 -2.06 56.20
CA VAL A 54 1.03 -1.26 57.43
C VAL A 54 0.07 -1.92 58.42
N TYR A 55 -1.16 -2.20 57.99
CA TYR A 55 -2.15 -2.87 58.81
C TYR A 55 -1.64 -4.21 59.36
N GLU A 56 -1.00 -5.04 58.54
CA GLU A 56 -0.37 -6.30 58.97
C GLU A 56 0.71 -6.05 60.04
N TYR A 57 1.60 -5.05 59.79
CA TYR A 57 2.64 -4.71 60.79
C TYR A 57 2.05 -4.21 62.09
N LEU A 58 1.03 -3.37 62.07
CA LEU A 58 0.37 -2.86 63.27
C LEU A 58 -0.24 -3.98 64.10
N ASN A 59 -0.75 -5.05 63.48
CA ASN A 59 -1.34 -6.20 64.14
C ASN A 59 -0.31 -7.22 64.64
N THR A 60 0.70 -7.54 63.85
CA THR A 60 1.63 -8.65 64.08
C THR A 60 2.96 -8.23 64.68
N LYS A 61 3.43 -6.99 64.43
CA LYS A 61 4.80 -6.54 64.67
C LYS A 61 5.87 -7.41 64.01
N SER A 62 5.49 -8.11 62.96
CA SER A 62 6.36 -9.01 62.21
C SER A 62 7.46 -8.21 61.46
N THR A 63 8.70 -8.71 61.54
CA THR A 63 9.82 -8.15 60.75
C THR A 63 9.55 -8.25 59.24
N GLN A 64 8.90 -9.33 58.83
CA GLN A 64 8.53 -9.57 57.44
C GLN A 64 7.51 -8.52 56.93
N ALA A 65 6.49 -8.20 57.75
CA ALA A 65 5.50 -7.16 57.41
C ALA A 65 6.16 -5.79 57.31
N LEU A 66 7.15 -5.48 58.16
CA LEU A 66 7.90 -4.24 58.09
C LEU A 66 8.78 -4.14 56.84
N GLU A 67 9.43 -5.23 56.45
CA GLU A 67 10.24 -5.31 55.22
C GLU A 67 9.35 -5.15 53.98
N ASN A 68 8.20 -5.82 53.93
CA ASN A 68 7.22 -5.67 52.90
C ASN A 68 6.70 -4.23 52.77
N TYR A 69 6.40 -3.58 53.93
CA TYR A 69 5.99 -2.18 53.94
C TYR A 69 7.02 -1.27 53.24
N TYR A 70 8.31 -1.33 53.63
CA TYR A 70 9.33 -0.48 53.00
C TYR A 70 9.51 -0.76 51.50
N ARG A 71 9.33 -2.00 51.10
CA ARG A 71 9.40 -2.37 49.67
C ARG A 71 8.22 -1.78 48.88
N TYR A 72 7.01 -1.89 49.38
CA TYR A 72 5.82 -1.34 48.72
C TYR A 72 5.75 0.18 48.81
N GLU A 73 6.19 0.78 49.90
CA GLU A 73 6.37 2.22 50.04
C GLU A 73 7.27 2.76 48.92
N GLN A 74 8.43 2.14 48.66
CA GLN A 74 9.35 2.58 47.61
C GLN A 74 8.73 2.38 46.22
N ASN A 75 8.03 1.29 46.00
CA ASN A 75 7.33 1.06 44.74
C ASN A 75 6.25 2.14 44.50
N TYR A 76 5.46 2.46 45.50
CA TYR A 76 4.43 3.49 45.42
C TYR A 76 5.03 4.89 45.17
N LYS A 77 6.14 5.22 45.81
CA LYS A 77 6.90 6.49 45.53
C LYS A 77 7.30 6.59 44.06
N ASN A 78 7.87 5.54 43.52
CA ASN A 78 8.27 5.54 42.09
C ASN A 78 7.07 5.77 41.16
N LEU A 79 5.93 5.13 41.42
CA LEU A 79 4.71 5.30 40.62
C LEU A 79 4.12 6.71 40.74
N ILE A 80 4.20 7.34 41.93
CA ILE A 80 3.79 8.74 42.11
C ILE A 80 4.69 9.70 41.31
N GLU A 81 5.98 9.45 41.24
CA GLU A 81 6.92 10.27 40.46
C GLU A 81 6.68 10.16 38.94
N GLU A 82 6.26 8.97 38.50
CA GLU A 82 5.88 8.71 37.08
C GLU A 82 4.57 9.40 36.66
N LEU A 83 3.73 9.82 37.61
CA LEU A 83 2.54 10.65 37.35
C LEU A 83 2.95 12.06 36.86
N ASN A 84 3.61 12.15 35.70
CA ASN A 84 4.09 13.42 35.15
C ASN A 84 3.90 13.44 33.63
N ASP A 85 2.67 13.47 33.18
CA ASP A 85 2.40 13.55 31.75
C ASP A 85 2.28 15.00 31.28
N ARG A 86 3.16 15.37 30.35
CA ARG A 86 3.34 16.75 29.87
C ARG A 86 2.24 17.24 28.93
N ASN A 87 1.37 16.35 28.45
CA ASN A 87 0.41 16.63 27.37
C ASN A 87 -1.07 16.57 27.77
N LEU A 88 -1.38 16.61 29.07
CA LEU A 88 -2.74 16.39 29.56
C LEU A 88 -3.53 17.69 29.74
N ASP A 89 -4.86 17.52 29.72
CA ASP A 89 -5.84 18.52 30.08
C ASP A 89 -5.56 19.10 31.50
N ASN A 90 -5.91 20.34 31.72
CA ASN A 90 -5.70 21.04 32.99
C ASN A 90 -6.37 20.35 34.18
N GLU A 91 -7.51 19.68 33.96
CA GLU A 91 -8.24 18.94 34.99
C GLU A 91 -7.44 17.68 35.43
N VAL A 92 -6.88 16.93 34.45
CA VAL A 92 -6.03 15.78 34.72
C VAL A 92 -4.79 16.18 35.49
N LYS A 93 -4.11 17.24 35.08
CA LYS A 93 -2.91 17.78 35.77
C LYS A 93 -3.22 18.14 37.23
N MET A 94 -4.37 18.75 37.48
CA MET A 94 -4.77 19.12 38.82
C MET A 94 -5.03 17.88 39.70
N LEU A 95 -5.69 16.85 39.16
CA LEU A 95 -5.91 15.58 39.86
C LEU A 95 -4.60 14.88 40.18
N GLU A 96 -3.70 14.77 39.23
CA GLU A 96 -2.37 14.15 39.42
C GLU A 96 -1.55 14.90 40.48
N LYS A 97 -1.54 16.22 40.43
CA LYS A 97 -0.86 17.05 41.44
C LYS A 97 -1.46 16.84 42.83
N ASN A 98 -2.78 16.74 42.93
CA ASN A 98 -3.43 16.52 44.22
C ASN A 98 -3.16 15.10 44.75
N ILE A 99 -3.23 14.06 43.90
CA ILE A 99 -2.85 12.70 44.24
C ILE A 99 -1.41 12.69 44.77
N ARG A 100 -0.46 13.27 44.05
CA ARG A 100 0.95 13.32 44.49
C ARG A 100 1.11 13.94 45.86
N ARG A 101 0.53 15.12 46.10
CA ARG A 101 0.66 15.82 47.40
C ARG A 101 0.03 15.01 48.54
N MET A 102 -1.17 14.46 48.31
CA MET A 102 -1.81 13.63 49.32
C MET A 102 -1.05 12.32 49.59
N SER A 103 -0.47 11.74 48.54
CA SER A 103 0.38 10.55 48.67
C SER A 103 1.66 10.80 49.41
N GLU A 104 2.32 11.96 49.19
CA GLU A 104 3.51 12.38 49.96
C GLU A 104 3.14 12.53 51.46
N SER A 105 2.05 13.20 51.76
CA SER A 105 1.55 13.34 53.16
C SER A 105 1.14 12.00 53.76
N TYR A 106 0.47 11.12 52.99
CA TYR A 106 0.12 9.76 53.41
C TYR A 106 1.36 8.95 53.80
N LEU A 107 2.38 8.92 52.95
CA LEU A 107 3.60 8.16 53.24
C LEU A 107 4.38 8.72 54.46
N GLU A 108 4.36 10.04 54.66
CA GLU A 108 4.93 10.67 55.85
C GLU A 108 4.17 10.18 57.10
N GLN A 109 2.84 10.24 57.08
CA GLN A 109 1.97 9.81 58.19
C GLN A 109 2.10 8.31 58.47
N THR A 110 2.15 7.51 57.43
CA THR A 110 2.37 6.06 57.50
C THR A 110 3.71 5.72 58.17
N ASN A 111 4.78 6.42 57.78
CA ASN A 111 6.08 6.27 58.41
C ASN A 111 6.04 6.67 59.91
N GLU A 112 5.34 7.75 60.28
CA GLU A 112 5.14 8.14 61.68
C GLU A 112 4.36 7.05 62.45
N THR A 113 3.31 6.46 61.88
CA THR A 113 2.53 5.37 62.43
C THR A 113 3.42 4.15 62.72
N VAL A 114 4.24 3.75 61.76
CA VAL A 114 5.17 2.63 61.89
C VAL A 114 6.20 2.89 62.98
N GLN A 115 6.81 4.11 63.01
CA GLN A 115 7.79 4.46 64.03
C GLN A 115 7.20 4.56 65.44
N ALA A 116 5.97 5.10 65.63
CA ALA A 116 5.25 5.14 66.88
C ALA A 116 4.95 3.72 67.40
N LYS A 117 4.57 2.79 66.49
CA LYS A 117 4.36 1.40 66.84
C LYS A 117 5.65 0.70 67.28
N ARG A 118 6.79 0.98 66.61
CA ARG A 118 8.13 0.50 67.03
C ARG A 118 8.49 1.02 68.40
N GLY A 119 8.27 2.29 68.67
CA GLY A 119 8.53 2.96 69.96
C GLY A 119 7.53 2.62 71.08
N ARG A 120 6.53 1.76 70.83
CA ARG A 120 5.47 1.36 71.77
C ARG A 120 4.62 2.54 72.23
N ASN A 121 4.53 3.64 71.49
CA ASN A 121 3.66 4.76 71.80
C ASN A 121 2.26 4.51 71.28
N VAL A 122 1.40 3.95 72.14
CA VAL A 122 0.07 3.49 71.75
C VAL A 122 -0.85 4.63 71.30
N GLU A 123 -0.81 5.75 72.03
CA GLU A 123 -1.63 6.92 71.70
C GLU A 123 -1.25 7.51 70.36
N LYS A 124 0.04 7.74 70.14
CA LYS A 124 0.53 8.30 68.90
C LYS A 124 0.23 7.46 67.70
N TYR A 125 0.50 6.12 67.75
CA TYR A 125 0.26 5.29 66.57
C TYR A 125 -1.23 5.13 66.21
N LYS A 126 -2.15 5.23 67.18
CA LYS A 126 -3.61 5.18 66.90
C LYS A 126 -4.05 6.46 66.19
N THR A 127 -3.69 7.63 66.69
CA THR A 127 -4.04 8.89 66.08
C THR A 127 -3.43 9.01 64.68
N SER A 128 -2.13 8.70 64.55
CA SER A 128 -1.46 8.74 63.24
C SER A 128 -2.08 7.75 62.24
N TYR A 129 -2.57 6.60 62.68
CA TYR A 129 -3.25 5.63 61.82
C TYR A 129 -4.67 6.08 61.38
N GLU A 130 -5.42 6.78 62.27
CA GLU A 130 -6.69 7.40 61.92
C GLU A 130 -6.50 8.49 60.85
N ASP A 131 -5.49 9.39 61.00
CA ASP A 131 -5.16 10.44 60.02
C ASP A 131 -4.67 9.85 58.67
N GLU A 132 -3.85 8.77 58.74
CA GLU A 132 -3.36 8.04 57.58
C GLU A 132 -4.52 7.39 56.77
N ASN A 133 -5.45 6.74 57.48
CA ASN A 133 -6.58 6.08 56.86
C ASN A 133 -7.54 7.06 56.19
N GLU A 134 -7.72 8.26 56.76
CA GLU A 134 -8.46 9.33 56.10
C GLU A 134 -7.77 9.80 54.78
N LEU A 135 -6.45 9.95 54.76
CA LEU A 135 -5.69 10.28 53.59
C LEU A 135 -5.78 9.14 52.53
N TYR A 136 -5.71 7.88 52.94
CA TYR A 136 -5.88 6.72 52.07
C TYR A 136 -7.22 6.76 51.32
N GLU A 137 -8.31 7.00 52.03
CA GLU A 137 -9.63 7.10 51.43
C GLU A 137 -9.74 8.26 50.45
N TYR A 138 -9.20 9.44 50.80
CA TYR A 138 -9.16 10.60 49.87
C TYR A 138 -8.36 10.29 48.62
N ILE A 139 -7.17 9.70 48.73
CA ILE A 139 -6.34 9.33 47.60
C ILE A 139 -7.12 8.37 46.67
N ASN A 140 -7.76 7.36 47.20
CA ASN A 140 -8.57 6.40 46.44
C ASN A 140 -9.68 7.13 45.64
N VAL A 141 -10.39 8.07 46.26
CA VAL A 141 -11.41 8.87 45.58
C VAL A 141 -10.83 9.65 44.43
N TYR A 142 -9.64 10.25 44.60
CA TYR A 142 -8.98 11.03 43.56
C TYR A 142 -8.41 10.12 42.44
N ILE A 143 -7.85 8.96 42.78
CA ILE A 143 -7.41 7.94 41.81
C ILE A 143 -8.62 7.47 40.97
N TYR A 144 -9.76 7.19 41.61
CA TYR A 144 -11.00 6.81 40.93
C TYR A 144 -11.47 7.94 39.96
N LYS A 145 -11.46 9.20 40.41
CA LYS A 145 -11.80 10.35 39.55
C LYS A 145 -10.85 10.47 38.36
N LEU A 146 -9.54 10.29 38.59
CA LEU A 146 -8.53 10.33 37.53
C LEU A 146 -8.76 9.20 36.53
N ASN A 147 -9.01 7.98 37.01
CA ASN A 147 -9.28 6.82 36.16
C ASN A 147 -10.54 7.05 35.31
N ASN A 148 -11.62 7.53 35.90
CA ASN A 148 -12.87 7.84 35.16
C ASN A 148 -12.67 8.95 34.12
N LEU A 149 -11.96 10.00 34.45
CA LEU A 149 -11.68 11.10 33.53
C LEU A 149 -10.81 10.61 32.35
N ARG A 150 -9.73 9.88 32.62
CA ARG A 150 -8.89 9.26 31.60
C ARG A 150 -9.67 8.29 30.74
N PHE A 151 -10.50 7.42 31.35
CA PHE A 151 -11.36 6.48 30.61
C PHE A 151 -12.33 7.21 29.68
N LYS A 152 -12.99 8.27 30.16
CA LYS A 152 -13.92 9.08 29.34
C LYS A 152 -13.21 9.75 28.16
N THR A 153 -12.08 10.39 28.40
CA THR A 153 -11.27 11.03 27.37
C THR A 153 -10.72 10.02 26.37
N ASN A 154 -10.24 8.88 26.87
CA ASN A 154 -9.71 7.80 26.04
C ASN A 154 -10.81 7.13 25.21
N SER A 155 -12.00 6.91 25.77
CA SER A 155 -13.15 6.37 25.04
C SER A 155 -13.60 7.28 23.91
N ALA A 156 -13.64 8.62 24.14
CA ALA A 156 -13.96 9.59 23.11
C ALA A 156 -12.90 9.59 21.99
N ASN A 157 -11.63 9.58 22.37
CA ASN A 157 -10.51 9.50 21.41
C ASN A 157 -10.53 8.18 20.61
N TYR A 158 -10.87 7.07 21.26
CA TYR A 158 -11.01 5.76 20.62
C TYR A 158 -12.13 5.75 19.58
N GLN A 159 -13.30 6.34 19.89
CA GLN A 159 -14.40 6.47 18.93
C GLN A 159 -14.02 7.33 17.72
N LEU A 160 -13.37 8.49 17.95
CA LEU A 160 -12.85 9.33 16.87
C LEU A 160 -11.85 8.57 15.99
N LEU A 161 -11.01 7.76 16.61
CA LEU A 161 -10.03 6.93 15.92
C LEU A 161 -10.69 5.86 15.05
N LEU A 162 -11.73 5.18 15.58
CA LEU A 162 -12.51 4.19 14.81
C LEU A 162 -13.19 4.86 13.60
N LEU A 163 -13.74 6.07 13.77
CA LEU A 163 -14.33 6.84 12.67
C LEU A 163 -13.28 7.19 11.62
N ALA A 164 -12.11 7.69 12.05
CA ALA A 164 -11.00 8.00 11.14
C ALA A 164 -10.52 6.75 10.37
N MET A 165 -10.37 5.60 11.04
CA MET A 165 -10.01 4.33 10.40
C MET A 165 -11.05 3.88 9.37
N ASN A 166 -12.35 4.04 9.67
CA ASN A 166 -13.42 3.69 8.73
C ASN A 166 -13.39 4.59 7.48
N VAL A 167 -13.12 5.89 7.64
CA VAL A 167 -12.91 6.81 6.51
C VAL A 167 -11.69 6.42 5.69
N LEU A 168 -10.56 6.11 6.33
CA LEU A 168 -9.34 5.66 5.67
C LEU A 168 -9.56 4.34 4.90
N TYR A 169 -10.28 3.39 5.48
CA TYR A 169 -10.65 2.14 4.82
C TYR A 169 -11.47 2.37 3.54
N LYS A 170 -12.50 3.22 3.60
CA LYS A 170 -13.32 3.58 2.43
C LYS A 170 -12.49 4.29 1.36
N LEU A 171 -11.60 5.20 1.77
CA LEU A 171 -10.68 5.89 0.86
C LEU A 171 -9.75 4.90 0.16
N CYS A 172 -9.21 3.92 0.89
CA CYS A 172 -8.33 2.89 0.35
C CYS A 172 -9.04 2.05 -0.73
N ILE A 173 -10.28 1.60 -0.47
CA ILE A 173 -11.10 0.88 -1.44
C ILE A 173 -11.37 1.74 -2.68
N PHE A 174 -11.74 3.00 -2.50
CA PHE A 174 -12.00 3.91 -3.61
C PHE A 174 -10.76 4.08 -4.50
N VAL A 175 -9.59 4.32 -3.91
CA VAL A 175 -8.32 4.44 -4.65
C VAL A 175 -8.00 3.15 -5.40
N MET A 176 -8.18 1.99 -4.77
CA MET A 176 -7.95 0.69 -5.40
C MET A 176 -8.84 0.48 -6.63
N LEU A 177 -10.12 0.86 -6.54
CA LEU A 177 -11.05 0.80 -7.67
C LEU A 177 -10.65 1.74 -8.81
N VAL A 178 -10.21 2.96 -8.51
CA VAL A 178 -9.72 3.92 -9.51
C VAL A 178 -8.48 3.39 -10.22
N VAL A 179 -7.50 2.87 -9.49
CA VAL A 179 -6.27 2.28 -10.06
C VAL A 179 -6.62 1.08 -10.94
N TYR A 180 -7.53 0.22 -10.51
CA TYR A 180 -8.00 -0.92 -11.31
C TYR A 180 -8.69 -0.48 -12.61
N ALA A 181 -9.59 0.51 -12.54
CA ALA A 181 -10.27 1.06 -13.72
C ALA A 181 -9.29 1.69 -14.71
N LEU A 182 -8.30 2.46 -14.21
CA LEU A 182 -7.24 3.02 -15.05
C LEU A 182 -6.38 1.92 -15.70
N GLY A 183 -6.04 0.87 -14.97
CA GLY A 183 -5.31 -0.28 -15.49
C GLY A 183 -6.06 -0.97 -16.64
N LEU A 184 -7.36 -1.20 -16.48
CA LEU A 184 -8.22 -1.76 -17.54
C LEU A 184 -8.26 -0.83 -18.76
N ALA A 185 -8.43 0.48 -18.56
CA ALA A 185 -8.45 1.46 -19.65
C ALA A 185 -7.12 1.45 -20.44
N VAL A 186 -5.98 1.47 -19.75
CA VAL A 186 -4.66 1.40 -20.38
C VAL A 186 -4.48 0.08 -21.14
N THR A 187 -4.87 -1.05 -20.55
CA THR A 187 -4.76 -2.37 -21.20
C THR A 187 -5.61 -2.43 -22.47
N THR A 188 -6.84 -1.92 -22.43
CA THR A 188 -7.73 -1.90 -23.62
C THR A 188 -7.17 -1.00 -24.73
N LEU A 189 -6.58 0.15 -24.40
CA LEU A 189 -5.90 1.03 -25.35
C LEU A 189 -4.68 0.36 -25.98
N LEU A 190 -3.85 -0.34 -25.17
CA LEU A 190 -2.70 -1.10 -25.68
C LEU A 190 -3.10 -2.20 -26.64
N VAL A 191 -4.11 -2.99 -26.28
CA VAL A 191 -4.62 -4.05 -27.15
C VAL A 191 -5.15 -3.49 -28.45
N ARG A 192 -5.92 -2.41 -28.40
CA ARG A 192 -6.55 -1.80 -29.59
C ARG A 192 -5.53 -1.12 -30.51
N ASN A 193 -4.59 -0.37 -29.95
CA ASN A 193 -3.70 0.51 -30.72
C ASN A 193 -2.38 -0.15 -31.09
N MET A 194 -1.92 -1.16 -30.37
CA MET A 194 -0.64 -1.83 -30.64
C MET A 194 -0.82 -3.31 -31.02
N ILE A 195 -1.46 -4.10 -30.16
CA ILE A 195 -1.49 -5.56 -30.33
C ILE A 195 -2.29 -5.96 -31.59
N ARG A 196 -3.48 -5.41 -31.77
CA ARG A 196 -4.33 -5.74 -32.93
C ARG A 196 -3.69 -5.38 -34.26
N PRO A 197 -3.17 -4.15 -34.48
CA PRO A 197 -2.50 -3.80 -35.73
C PRO A 197 -1.26 -4.66 -36.01
N LEU A 198 -0.43 -4.94 -34.99
CA LEU A 198 0.76 -5.79 -35.16
C LEU A 198 0.39 -7.23 -35.52
N THR A 199 -0.67 -7.78 -34.90
CA THR A 199 -1.17 -9.13 -35.26
C THR A 199 -1.72 -9.16 -36.69
N ALA A 200 -2.46 -8.12 -37.11
CA ALA A 200 -2.95 -8.01 -38.49
C ALA A 200 -1.80 -7.93 -39.47
N LEU A 201 -0.76 -7.11 -39.20
CA LEU A 201 0.43 -6.99 -40.02
C LEU A 201 1.18 -8.31 -40.13
N SER A 202 1.37 -9.03 -39.03
CA SER A 202 2.02 -10.34 -39.01
C SER A 202 1.24 -11.37 -39.87
N ASN A 203 -0.07 -11.41 -39.71
CA ASN A 203 -0.92 -12.35 -40.47
C ASN A 203 -0.89 -12.02 -41.99
N THR A 204 -0.98 -10.73 -42.34
CA THR A 204 -0.93 -10.31 -43.75
C THR A 204 0.46 -10.58 -44.35
N ALA A 205 1.54 -10.32 -43.62
CA ALA A 205 2.89 -10.66 -44.05
C ALA A 205 3.07 -12.18 -44.31
N HIS A 206 2.46 -13.01 -43.44
CA HIS A 206 2.49 -14.46 -43.60
C HIS A 206 1.75 -14.91 -44.87
N GLU A 207 0.61 -14.33 -45.17
CA GLU A 207 -0.13 -14.61 -46.43
C GLU A 207 0.65 -14.18 -47.68
N VAL A 208 1.28 -12.99 -47.63
CA VAL A 208 2.16 -12.51 -48.71
C VAL A 208 3.36 -13.45 -48.91
N ALA A 209 3.96 -13.96 -47.84
CA ALA A 209 5.05 -14.93 -47.91
C ALA A 209 4.64 -16.27 -48.52
N LYS A 210 3.36 -16.66 -48.43
CA LYS A 210 2.79 -17.84 -49.14
C LYS A 210 2.48 -17.59 -50.60
N GLY A 211 2.72 -16.36 -51.12
CA GLY A 211 2.43 -15.99 -52.51
C GLY A 211 1.04 -15.37 -52.73
N ASN A 212 0.23 -15.22 -51.67
CA ASN A 212 -1.07 -14.55 -51.75
C ASN A 212 -0.88 -13.04 -51.73
N LEU A 213 -0.76 -12.42 -52.89
CA LEU A 213 -0.65 -10.98 -53.03
C LEU A 213 -1.98 -10.22 -53.06
N ASN A 214 -3.08 -10.95 -53.10
CA ASN A 214 -4.42 -10.33 -53.18
C ASN A 214 -5.00 -10.08 -51.75
N VAL A 215 -4.15 -9.59 -50.85
CA VAL A 215 -4.52 -9.19 -49.49
C VAL A 215 -4.90 -7.71 -49.45
N PRO A 216 -5.88 -7.27 -48.62
CA PRO A 216 -6.24 -5.87 -48.51
C PRO A 216 -5.12 -5.06 -47.85
N GLN A 217 -5.05 -3.76 -48.20
CA GLN A 217 -4.17 -2.84 -47.43
C GLN A 217 -4.60 -2.72 -46.03
N LEU A 218 -3.62 -2.69 -45.11
CA LEU A 218 -3.86 -2.55 -43.68
C LEU A 218 -4.25 -1.12 -43.30
N PRO A 219 -5.30 -0.91 -42.50
CA PRO A 219 -5.69 0.43 -42.06
C PRO A 219 -4.64 1.01 -41.11
N VAL A 220 -4.23 2.23 -41.32
CA VAL A 220 -3.36 2.99 -40.42
C VAL A 220 -4.24 3.61 -39.33
N VAL A 221 -4.27 3.00 -38.14
CA VAL A 221 -5.18 3.35 -37.03
C VAL A 221 -4.57 4.45 -36.15
N VAL A 222 -3.24 4.51 -36.05
CA VAL A 222 -2.48 5.43 -35.18
C VAL A 222 -1.32 6.04 -35.92
N GLU A 223 -0.92 7.27 -35.52
CA GLU A 223 0.22 7.99 -36.09
C GLU A 223 1.47 7.87 -35.20
N ASP A 224 1.77 6.64 -34.78
CA ASP A 224 2.96 6.30 -33.99
C ASP A 224 3.88 5.37 -34.79
N GLU A 225 4.83 4.72 -34.12
CA GLU A 225 5.77 3.77 -34.73
C GLU A 225 5.05 2.61 -35.42
N VAL A 226 3.92 2.15 -34.86
CA VAL A 226 3.10 1.09 -35.43
C VAL A 226 2.45 1.57 -36.75
N GLY A 227 1.96 2.80 -36.76
CA GLY A 227 1.42 3.44 -37.95
C GLY A 227 2.46 3.64 -39.05
N VAL A 228 3.70 4.00 -38.68
CA VAL A 228 4.82 4.10 -39.65
C VAL A 228 5.14 2.74 -40.26
N VAL A 229 5.27 1.69 -39.46
CA VAL A 229 5.53 0.32 -39.94
C VAL A 229 4.41 -0.16 -40.85
N THR A 230 3.14 0.11 -40.50
CA THR A 230 1.97 -0.28 -41.30
C THR A 230 2.01 0.42 -42.69
N ARG A 231 2.32 1.72 -42.74
CA ARG A 231 2.46 2.45 -44.03
C ARG A 231 3.58 1.88 -44.87
N SER A 232 4.74 1.65 -44.26
CA SER A 232 5.90 1.10 -44.98
C SER A 232 5.62 -0.30 -45.54
N PHE A 233 4.90 -1.13 -44.78
CA PHE A 233 4.47 -2.44 -45.25
C PHE A 233 3.47 -2.37 -46.40
N ASN A 234 2.50 -1.46 -46.37
CA ASN A 234 1.56 -1.25 -47.47
C ASN A 234 2.27 -0.78 -48.74
N GLN A 235 3.27 0.13 -48.62
CA GLN A 235 4.10 0.57 -49.76
C GLN A 235 4.93 -0.57 -50.31
N MET A 236 5.55 -1.37 -49.49
CA MET A 236 6.30 -2.57 -49.90
C MET A 236 5.40 -3.55 -50.67
N LEU A 237 4.22 -3.82 -50.16
CA LEU A 237 3.24 -4.72 -50.80
C LEU A 237 2.82 -4.21 -52.17
N GLU A 238 2.58 -2.91 -52.29
CA GLU A 238 2.23 -2.29 -53.57
C GLU A 238 3.39 -2.36 -54.59
N SER A 239 4.63 -2.09 -54.16
CA SER A 239 5.81 -2.26 -54.99
C SER A 239 6.01 -3.69 -55.49
N ILE A 240 5.76 -4.69 -54.63
CA ILE A 240 5.83 -6.12 -55.03
C ILE A 240 4.77 -6.43 -56.09
N ARG A 241 3.54 -5.94 -55.94
CA ARG A 241 2.47 -6.13 -56.94
C ARG A 241 2.84 -5.53 -58.27
N GLN A 242 3.35 -4.29 -58.29
CA GLN A 242 3.78 -3.60 -59.51
C GLN A 242 4.94 -4.33 -60.21
N ASN A 243 5.93 -4.79 -59.42
CA ASN A 243 7.05 -5.54 -60.00
C ASN A 243 6.61 -6.87 -60.62
N ILE A 244 5.66 -7.59 -60.00
CA ILE A 244 5.13 -8.84 -60.54
C ILE A 244 4.33 -8.61 -61.80
N GLU A 245 3.51 -7.55 -61.90
CA GLU A 245 2.77 -7.22 -63.11
C GLU A 245 3.73 -6.82 -64.25
N GLN A 246 4.77 -6.04 -63.99
CA GLN A 246 5.81 -5.72 -64.95
C GLN A 246 6.56 -6.97 -65.45
N LEU A 247 6.85 -7.92 -64.51
CA LEU A 247 7.51 -9.16 -64.90
C LEU A 247 6.58 -10.01 -65.80
N LYS A 248 5.29 -10.11 -65.46
CA LYS A 248 4.29 -10.81 -66.27
C LYS A 248 4.16 -10.24 -67.67
N GLU A 249 4.05 -8.86 -67.78
CA GLU A 249 4.03 -8.20 -69.09
C GLU A 249 5.33 -8.41 -69.90
N SER A 250 6.48 -8.44 -69.22
CA SER A 250 7.77 -8.72 -69.87
C SER A 250 7.82 -10.17 -70.40
N MET A 251 7.36 -11.13 -69.61
CA MET A 251 7.29 -12.54 -70.02
C MET A 251 6.31 -12.76 -71.19
N GLU A 252 5.14 -12.10 -71.19
CA GLU A 252 4.18 -12.16 -72.30
C GLU A 252 4.77 -11.57 -73.58
N ARG A 253 5.48 -10.41 -73.52
CA ARG A 253 6.21 -9.82 -74.64
C ARG A 253 7.29 -10.76 -75.18
N GLN A 254 8.07 -11.39 -74.30
CA GLN A 254 9.09 -12.36 -74.70
C GLN A 254 8.48 -13.58 -75.38
N ALA A 255 7.37 -14.11 -74.83
CA ALA A 255 6.66 -15.23 -75.45
C ALA A 255 6.14 -14.87 -76.87
N GLN A 256 5.53 -13.68 -77.06
CA GLN A 256 5.08 -13.19 -78.37
C GLN A 256 6.25 -13.03 -79.36
N MET A 257 7.39 -12.46 -78.93
CA MET A 257 8.57 -12.33 -79.77
C MET A 257 9.11 -13.68 -80.21
N LYS A 258 9.16 -14.67 -79.30
CA LYS A 258 9.60 -16.01 -79.60
C LYS A 258 8.66 -16.76 -80.57
N GLU A 259 7.36 -16.59 -80.43
CA GLU A 259 6.35 -17.09 -81.36
C GLU A 259 6.54 -16.49 -82.77
N ARG A 260 6.76 -15.17 -82.88
CA ARG A 260 7.05 -14.50 -84.17
C ARG A 260 8.37 -14.98 -84.83
N GLU A 261 9.41 -15.21 -83.99
CA GLU A 261 10.68 -15.74 -84.46
C GLU A 261 10.50 -17.17 -85.03
N LEU A 262 9.78 -18.03 -84.36
CA LEU A 262 9.43 -19.38 -84.82
C LEU A 262 8.61 -19.37 -86.14
N LEU A 263 7.64 -18.46 -86.25
CA LEU A 263 6.84 -18.31 -87.48
C LEU A 263 7.75 -17.81 -88.65
N MET A 264 8.65 -16.90 -88.38
CA MET A 264 9.60 -16.37 -89.45
C MET A 264 10.55 -17.49 -89.84
N GLU A 265 11.08 -18.30 -88.93
CA GLU A 265 11.93 -19.45 -89.24
C GLU A 265 11.20 -20.47 -90.11
N THR A 266 9.91 -20.72 -89.79
CA THR A 266 9.04 -21.64 -90.52
C THR A 266 8.83 -21.10 -91.97
N HIS A 267 8.51 -19.82 -92.14
CA HIS A 267 8.35 -19.23 -93.47
C HIS A 267 9.65 -19.23 -94.31
N LEU A 268 10.80 -18.99 -93.63
CA LEU A 268 12.13 -19.10 -94.29
C LEU A 268 12.37 -20.53 -94.77
N LYS A 269 12.10 -21.54 -94.00
CA LYS A 269 12.21 -22.97 -94.39
C LYS A 269 11.30 -23.29 -95.55
N GLU A 270 10.03 -22.83 -95.50
CA GLU A 270 9.04 -23.04 -96.64
C GLU A 270 9.54 -22.30 -97.92
N ALA A 271 10.05 -21.10 -97.80
CA ALA A 271 10.62 -20.36 -98.90
C ALA A 271 11.85 -21.04 -99.54
N GLN A 272 12.75 -21.59 -98.64
CA GLN A 272 13.91 -22.39 -99.08
C GLN A 272 13.45 -23.70 -99.78
N LEU A 273 12.48 -24.39 -99.27
CA LEU A 273 11.89 -25.59 -99.88
C LEU A 273 11.27 -25.28 -101.26
N LYS A 274 10.50 -24.17 -101.41
CA LYS A 274 9.97 -23.71 -102.73
C LYS A 274 11.04 -23.34 -103.69
N TYR A 275 12.12 -22.64 -103.23
CA TYR A 275 13.25 -22.35 -104.05
C TYR A 275 13.97 -23.62 -104.55
N LEU A 276 14.25 -24.56 -103.67
CA LEU A 276 14.83 -25.87 -104.02
C LEU A 276 13.90 -26.69 -105.02
N GLN A 277 12.57 -26.70 -104.81
CA GLN A 277 11.60 -27.32 -105.71
C GLN A 277 11.66 -26.62 -107.12
N ALA A 278 11.77 -25.28 -107.15
CA ALA A 278 11.88 -24.54 -108.44
C ALA A 278 13.18 -24.80 -109.20
N GLN A 279 14.31 -25.10 -108.45
CA GLN A 279 15.57 -25.52 -109.08
C GLN A 279 15.59 -26.96 -109.58
N ILE A 280 14.78 -27.87 -109.06
CA ILE A 280 14.72 -29.28 -109.42
C ILE A 280 13.80 -29.49 -110.59
N ASN A 281 12.95 -28.54 -111.02
CA ASN A 281 12.04 -28.70 -112.17
C ASN A 281 12.25 -27.60 -113.21
N PRO A 282 13.31 -27.69 -113.97
CA PRO A 282 13.33 -27.12 -115.32
C PRO A 282 13.32 -28.31 -116.30
N HIS A 283 12.16 -28.62 -116.87
CA HIS A 283 12.00 -29.51 -117.97
C HIS A 283 12.09 -30.99 -117.71
N PHE A 284 10.99 -31.57 -117.34
CA PHE A 284 10.48 -32.73 -118.05
C PHE A 284 9.01 -32.48 -118.36
#